data_b21a3a0e112591d534b18b3ddd180f57
#
_entry.id   b21a3a0e112591d534b18b3ddd180f57
#
_cell.length_a   1.000
_cell.length_b   1.000
_cell.length_c   1.000
_cell.angle_alpha   90.00
_cell.angle_beta   90.00
_cell.angle_gamma   90.00
#
_symmetry.space_group_name_H-M   'P 1'
#
loop_
_entity.id
_entity.type
_entity.pdbx_description
1 polymer ?
#
loop_
_entity_poly.entity_id
_entity_poly.type
_entity_poly.pdbx_seq_one_letter_code
_entity_poly.pdbx_strand_id
1 'polypeptide(L)'
;PEHQFSWKVLGALLGHFGRLSEALKANQKAVSLSPTDAEAHNNMGNTLKVLGKLDEAKAIYTRAIELKYDYAEAHNNLGVTLKELSKLDEAETSLGKAITLKPSFAEAHNNLGITLKEQGRLDEAEIKLVRAIELKPDYAVAHNNLGATLQELGKFSEAEASYKHAIALKPDYAEAYNNLGITLKELGRLTDAEASYKKAIALKPNFAEVHSNLGTILKDLGKLDEAASSLKQAISIKPDLDEDHNTLLKCLYEIDNPSVFFDELDRSINQDKTNAVIGSLICRSTLKYGLKKSNVFCENPLKYVLQTDLNTQYDFKEIFVKKARSILNEKNLSNRKQSLIIEGYQTFGNLFDIEKDFTEQIQNVIRLEIEKYRINFKNSSEGFIKKWPAEYTLYGWLISMKSGGELKPHIHERGWLSGSIYINVPSKSMSDSGNLVVSLGEDEDSADTRINLNKTINVVTGNLVLFPASLTHYTIPFESEEDRIVLAFDVIAK
;
A
#
# COMPACT_ATOMS: atom_id res chain seq x y z
N PRO A 1 35.11 -29.07 32.93
CA PRO A 1 34.91 -28.46 31.65
C PRO A 1 35.55 -27.09 31.52
N GLU A 2 36.87 -27.05 31.47
CA GLU A 2 37.60 -25.80 31.17
C GLU A 2 37.99 -25.77 29.66
N HIS A 3 37.40 -26.65 28.84
CA HIS A 3 37.74 -26.76 27.44
C HIS A 3 36.87 -25.80 26.61
N GLN A 4 37.43 -24.69 26.16
CA GLN A 4 36.74 -23.62 25.39
C GLN A 4 35.99 -24.19 24.17
N PHE A 5 36.63 -25.12 23.39
CA PHE A 5 36.01 -25.75 22.22
C PHE A 5 34.70 -26.47 22.57
N SER A 6 34.61 -27.15 23.72
CA SER A 6 33.40 -27.85 24.15
C SER A 6 32.23 -26.86 24.39
N TRP A 7 32.50 -25.68 24.96
CA TRP A 7 31.53 -24.66 25.19
C TRP A 7 31.07 -24.01 23.89
N LYS A 8 31.98 -23.81 22.92
CA LYS A 8 31.66 -23.29 21.59
C LYS A 8 30.72 -24.25 20.83
N VAL A 9 31.02 -25.55 20.82
CA VAL A 9 30.17 -26.58 20.21
C VAL A 9 28.83 -26.70 20.92
N LEU A 10 28.82 -26.68 22.25
CA LEU A 10 27.57 -26.70 23.03
C LEU A 10 26.69 -25.50 22.71
N GLY A 11 27.26 -24.29 22.63
CA GLY A 11 26.52 -23.08 22.27
C GLY A 11 25.87 -23.17 20.87
N ALA A 12 26.63 -23.69 19.89
CA ALA A 12 26.11 -23.90 18.55
C ALA A 12 24.96 -24.94 18.51
N LEU A 13 25.12 -26.07 19.19
CA LEU A 13 24.09 -27.11 19.28
C LEU A 13 22.82 -26.61 20.00
N LEU A 14 22.98 -25.94 21.14
CA LEU A 14 21.85 -25.37 21.86
C LEU A 14 21.11 -24.32 21.02
N GLY A 15 21.84 -23.51 20.26
CA GLY A 15 21.26 -22.56 19.31
C GLY A 15 20.45 -23.27 18.22
N HIS A 16 20.98 -24.36 17.68
CA HIS A 16 20.28 -25.18 16.66
C HIS A 16 18.96 -25.80 17.21
N PHE A 17 18.95 -26.21 18.48
CA PHE A 17 17.75 -26.74 19.14
C PHE A 17 16.83 -25.64 19.72
N GLY A 18 17.06 -24.36 19.43
CA GLY A 18 16.22 -23.27 19.89
C GLY A 18 16.35 -22.94 21.40
N ARG A 19 17.32 -23.57 22.12
CA ARG A 19 17.58 -23.30 23.55
C ARG A 19 18.47 -22.05 23.73
N LEU A 20 17.96 -20.92 23.24
CA LEU A 20 18.74 -19.70 23.01
C LEU A 20 19.37 -19.11 24.29
N SER A 21 18.65 -19.14 25.42
CA SER A 21 19.18 -18.63 26.68
C SER A 21 20.36 -19.45 27.21
N GLU A 22 20.34 -20.76 26.99
CA GLU A 22 21.42 -21.67 27.37
C GLU A 22 22.57 -21.58 26.35
N ALA A 23 22.26 -21.44 25.06
CA ALA A 23 23.22 -21.16 24.01
C ALA A 23 24.05 -19.90 24.32
N LEU A 24 23.36 -18.82 24.74
CA LEU A 24 24.04 -17.59 25.13
C LEU A 24 25.01 -17.78 26.30
N LYS A 25 24.60 -18.48 27.35
CA LYS A 25 25.47 -18.82 28.48
C LYS A 25 26.70 -19.63 28.07
N ALA A 26 26.50 -20.62 27.20
CA ALA A 26 27.59 -21.43 26.68
C ALA A 26 28.57 -20.60 25.82
N ASN A 27 28.06 -19.74 24.95
CA ASN A 27 28.87 -18.84 24.11
C ASN A 27 29.62 -17.81 24.97
N GLN A 28 28.98 -17.23 25.98
CA GLN A 28 29.65 -16.34 26.94
C GLN A 28 30.81 -17.05 27.68
N LYS A 29 30.60 -18.30 28.06
CA LYS A 29 31.67 -19.11 28.68
C LYS A 29 32.80 -19.39 27.70
N ALA A 30 32.49 -19.73 26.44
CA ALA A 30 33.48 -19.92 25.39
C ALA A 30 34.35 -18.67 25.19
N VAL A 31 33.71 -17.48 25.10
CA VAL A 31 34.39 -16.20 24.96
C VAL A 31 35.24 -15.88 26.22
N SER A 32 34.73 -16.16 27.42
CA SER A 32 35.48 -15.91 28.67
C SER A 32 36.74 -16.77 28.77
N LEU A 33 36.72 -17.98 28.22
CA LEU A 33 37.87 -18.91 28.20
C LEU A 33 38.88 -18.56 27.10
N SER A 34 38.45 -17.96 26.02
CA SER A 34 39.31 -17.48 24.94
C SER A 34 38.80 -16.14 24.39
N PRO A 35 39.15 -15.01 25.02
CA PRO A 35 38.67 -13.69 24.62
C PRO A 35 39.14 -13.22 23.25
N THR A 36 40.11 -13.90 22.64
CA THR A 36 40.66 -13.59 21.31
C THR A 36 40.15 -14.51 20.21
N ASP A 37 39.21 -15.43 20.52
CA ASP A 37 38.62 -16.30 19.52
C ASP A 37 37.48 -15.56 18.77
N ALA A 38 37.77 -15.08 17.56
CA ALA A 38 36.81 -14.38 16.69
C ALA A 38 35.56 -15.23 16.36
N GLU A 39 35.72 -16.56 16.22
CA GLU A 39 34.61 -17.46 15.94
C GLU A 39 33.66 -17.60 17.14
N ALA A 40 34.21 -17.65 18.36
CA ALA A 40 33.39 -17.67 19.57
C ALA A 40 32.55 -16.37 19.70
N HIS A 41 33.14 -15.22 19.39
CA HIS A 41 32.40 -13.93 19.33
C HIS A 41 31.33 -13.97 18.24
N ASN A 42 31.63 -14.42 17.02
CA ASN A 42 30.64 -14.52 15.95
C ASN A 42 29.46 -15.43 16.34
N ASN A 43 29.72 -16.58 16.97
CA ASN A 43 28.66 -17.49 17.46
C ASN A 43 27.80 -16.87 18.56
N MET A 44 28.42 -16.09 19.47
CA MET A 44 27.68 -15.31 20.46
C MET A 44 26.80 -14.24 19.81
N GLY A 45 27.33 -13.54 18.80
CA GLY A 45 26.57 -12.57 18.00
C GLY A 45 25.35 -13.20 17.31
N ASN A 46 25.51 -14.38 16.70
CA ASN A 46 24.39 -15.12 16.10
C ASN A 46 23.29 -15.42 17.13
N THR A 47 23.64 -15.85 18.33
CA THR A 47 22.68 -16.14 19.40
C THR A 47 21.97 -14.86 19.88
N LEU A 48 22.70 -13.75 20.03
CA LEU A 48 22.15 -12.46 20.44
C LEU A 48 21.18 -11.93 19.37
N LYS A 49 21.50 -12.04 18.08
CA LYS A 49 20.65 -11.66 16.98
C LYS A 49 19.32 -12.41 17.01
N VAL A 50 19.37 -13.75 17.16
CA VAL A 50 18.14 -14.58 17.25
C VAL A 50 17.31 -14.24 18.48
N LEU A 51 17.93 -13.78 19.57
CA LEU A 51 17.24 -13.28 20.77
C LEU A 51 16.67 -11.85 20.60
N GLY A 52 16.83 -11.22 19.44
CA GLY A 52 16.39 -9.84 19.17
C GLY A 52 17.27 -8.77 19.81
N LYS A 53 18.41 -9.13 20.40
CA LYS A 53 19.36 -8.22 21.04
C LYS A 53 20.33 -7.63 20.02
N LEU A 54 19.79 -6.85 19.09
CA LEU A 54 20.50 -6.42 17.88
C LEU A 54 21.70 -5.53 18.15
N ASP A 55 21.61 -4.58 19.10
CA ASP A 55 22.74 -3.71 19.43
C ASP A 55 23.87 -4.48 20.12
N GLU A 56 23.54 -5.44 21.00
CA GLU A 56 24.53 -6.34 21.60
C GLU A 56 25.18 -7.20 20.51
N ALA A 57 24.40 -7.75 19.57
CA ALA A 57 24.90 -8.55 18.45
C ALA A 57 25.84 -7.72 17.57
N LYS A 58 25.47 -6.48 17.20
CA LYS A 58 26.33 -5.54 16.47
C LYS A 58 27.69 -5.39 17.15
N ALA A 59 27.70 -5.11 18.44
CA ALA A 59 28.93 -4.91 19.20
C ALA A 59 29.82 -6.17 19.19
N ILE A 60 29.24 -7.34 19.35
CA ILE A 60 29.95 -8.61 19.37
C ILE A 60 30.49 -9.01 18.00
N TYR A 61 29.74 -8.78 16.89
CA TYR A 61 30.27 -8.99 15.55
C TYR A 61 31.40 -8.03 15.22
N THR A 62 31.30 -6.76 15.64
CA THR A 62 32.39 -5.79 15.50
C THR A 62 33.63 -6.29 16.22
N ARG A 63 33.48 -6.84 17.43
CA ARG A 63 34.61 -7.44 18.16
C ARG A 63 35.20 -8.65 17.45
N ALA A 64 34.39 -9.50 16.84
CA ALA A 64 34.86 -10.62 16.04
C ALA A 64 35.70 -10.15 14.82
N ILE A 65 35.30 -9.08 14.18
CA ILE A 65 35.99 -8.46 13.05
C ILE A 65 37.32 -7.82 13.49
N GLU A 66 37.35 -7.13 14.65
CA GLU A 66 38.59 -6.58 15.22
C GLU A 66 39.63 -7.68 15.50
N LEU A 67 39.17 -8.84 15.96
CA LEU A 67 40.04 -10.00 16.25
C LEU A 67 40.51 -10.71 14.97
N LYS A 68 39.67 -10.68 13.93
CA LYS A 68 39.96 -11.29 12.62
C LYS A 68 39.36 -10.41 11.52
N TYR A 69 40.16 -9.47 10.99
CA TYR A 69 39.70 -8.45 10.02
C TYR A 69 39.22 -9.01 8.66
N ASP A 70 39.68 -10.23 8.31
CA ASP A 70 39.33 -10.94 7.08
C ASP A 70 38.19 -11.96 7.27
N TYR A 71 37.35 -11.76 8.31
CA TYR A 71 36.26 -12.68 8.65
C TYR A 71 34.98 -12.34 7.87
N ALA A 72 34.88 -12.88 6.63
CA ALA A 72 33.75 -12.61 5.73
C ALA A 72 32.38 -12.93 6.34
N GLU A 73 32.26 -14.03 7.09
CA GLU A 73 30.99 -14.42 7.73
C GLU A 73 30.59 -13.43 8.82
N ALA A 74 31.52 -12.90 9.60
CA ALA A 74 31.21 -11.88 10.62
C ALA A 74 30.79 -10.54 9.98
N HIS A 75 31.42 -10.14 8.87
CA HIS A 75 31.00 -8.97 8.10
C HIS A 75 29.58 -9.16 7.50
N ASN A 76 29.25 -10.34 6.96
CA ASN A 76 27.91 -10.64 6.50
C ASN A 76 26.88 -10.56 7.63
N ASN A 77 27.17 -11.19 8.78
CA ASN A 77 26.26 -11.21 9.93
C ASN A 77 26.07 -9.82 10.54
N LEU A 78 27.12 -9.00 10.58
CA LEU A 78 27.04 -7.60 10.95
C LEU A 78 26.16 -6.81 10.00
N GLY A 79 26.32 -6.99 8.68
CA GLY A 79 25.51 -6.35 7.67
C GLY A 79 24.02 -6.67 7.81
N VAL A 80 23.68 -7.95 7.99
CA VAL A 80 22.28 -8.37 8.25
C VAL A 80 21.73 -7.71 9.53
N THR A 81 22.52 -7.68 10.60
CA THR A 81 22.12 -7.04 11.88
C THR A 81 21.92 -5.53 11.72
N LEU A 82 22.77 -4.86 10.96
CA LEU A 82 22.67 -3.43 10.68
C LEU A 82 21.42 -3.11 9.85
N LYS A 83 21.07 -3.97 8.86
CA LYS A 83 19.84 -3.88 8.10
C LYS A 83 18.61 -3.99 9.01
N GLU A 84 18.56 -4.98 9.92
CA GLU A 84 17.49 -5.13 10.91
C GLU A 84 17.39 -3.93 11.87
N LEU A 85 18.49 -3.19 12.09
CA LEU A 85 18.53 -1.91 12.82
C LEU A 85 18.18 -0.69 11.93
N SER A 86 17.74 -0.89 10.68
CA SER A 86 17.46 0.16 9.70
C SER A 86 18.67 1.05 9.36
N LYS A 87 19.90 0.57 9.56
CA LYS A 87 21.16 1.24 9.24
C LYS A 87 21.69 0.77 7.88
N LEU A 88 20.94 1.09 6.82
CA LEU A 88 21.12 0.51 5.49
C LEU A 88 22.51 0.79 4.88
N ASP A 89 23.07 1.99 5.05
CA ASP A 89 24.37 2.37 4.50
C ASP A 89 25.52 1.64 5.20
N GLU A 90 25.45 1.49 6.52
CA GLU A 90 26.43 0.70 7.30
C GLU A 90 26.29 -0.79 6.91
N ALA A 91 25.07 -1.29 6.65
CA ALA A 91 24.81 -2.67 6.21
C ALA A 91 25.44 -2.94 4.84
N GLU A 92 25.21 -2.03 3.87
CA GLU A 92 25.82 -2.12 2.52
C GLU A 92 27.35 -2.18 2.62
N THR A 93 27.95 -1.30 3.42
CA THR A 93 29.41 -1.29 3.62
C THR A 93 29.93 -2.62 4.15
N SER A 94 29.26 -3.16 5.17
CA SER A 94 29.66 -4.43 5.82
C SER A 94 29.50 -5.63 4.88
N LEU A 95 28.37 -5.72 4.15
CA LEU A 95 28.10 -6.76 3.14
C LEU A 95 29.05 -6.65 1.96
N GLY A 96 29.36 -5.45 1.49
CA GLY A 96 30.37 -5.21 0.46
C GLY A 96 31.75 -5.71 0.88
N LYS A 97 32.13 -5.54 2.16
CA LYS A 97 33.38 -6.08 2.69
C LYS A 97 33.37 -7.62 2.73
N ALA A 98 32.24 -8.24 3.14
CA ALA A 98 32.10 -9.69 3.10
C ALA A 98 32.31 -10.25 1.68
N ILE A 99 31.73 -9.61 0.67
CA ILE A 99 31.89 -9.99 -0.74
C ILE A 99 33.33 -9.78 -1.23
N THR A 100 33.97 -8.69 -0.82
CA THR A 100 35.39 -8.42 -1.17
C THR A 100 36.29 -9.52 -0.63
N LEU A 101 36.06 -9.95 0.61
CA LEU A 101 36.84 -11.03 1.25
C LEU A 101 36.51 -12.41 0.69
N LYS A 102 35.29 -12.65 0.27
CA LYS A 102 34.82 -13.92 -0.29
C LYS A 102 33.87 -13.67 -1.47
N PRO A 103 34.39 -13.45 -2.69
CA PRO A 103 33.57 -13.13 -3.86
C PRO A 103 32.53 -14.19 -4.25
N SER A 104 32.71 -15.43 -3.78
CA SER A 104 31.77 -16.55 -3.99
C SER A 104 30.73 -16.69 -2.87
N PHE A 105 30.57 -15.70 -2.01
CA PHE A 105 29.65 -15.77 -0.88
C PHE A 105 28.21 -15.44 -1.32
N ALA A 106 27.47 -16.42 -1.83
CA ALA A 106 26.13 -16.27 -2.36
C ALA A 106 25.17 -15.58 -1.36
N GLU A 107 25.25 -15.95 -0.07
CA GLU A 107 24.41 -15.38 0.98
C GLU A 107 24.69 -13.86 1.19
N ALA A 108 25.94 -13.43 1.08
CA ALA A 108 26.29 -12.01 1.18
C ALA A 108 25.78 -11.21 -0.02
N HIS A 109 25.86 -11.79 -1.24
CA HIS A 109 25.26 -11.18 -2.43
C HIS A 109 23.74 -11.05 -2.30
N ASN A 110 23.05 -12.10 -1.82
CA ASN A 110 21.60 -12.03 -1.56
C ASN A 110 21.24 -10.96 -0.53
N ASN A 111 21.97 -10.91 0.58
CA ASN A 111 21.72 -9.94 1.65
C ASN A 111 21.98 -8.49 1.20
N LEU A 112 23.01 -8.27 0.38
CA LEU A 112 23.28 -6.97 -0.23
C LEU A 112 22.17 -6.60 -1.22
N GLY A 113 21.66 -7.53 -2.02
CA GLY A 113 20.53 -7.32 -2.91
C GLY A 113 19.28 -6.84 -2.16
N ILE A 114 18.95 -7.51 -1.03
CA ILE A 114 17.83 -7.11 -0.18
C ILE A 114 18.07 -5.69 0.40
N THR A 115 19.27 -5.39 0.88
CA THR A 115 19.62 -4.07 1.43
C THR A 115 19.47 -2.97 0.39
N LEU A 116 19.96 -3.18 -0.83
CA LEU A 116 19.83 -2.25 -1.95
C LEU A 116 18.37 -2.04 -2.36
N LYS A 117 17.55 -3.11 -2.35
CA LYS A 117 16.11 -3.02 -2.59
C LYS A 117 15.42 -2.12 -1.54
N GLU A 118 15.74 -2.29 -0.25
CA GLU A 118 15.22 -1.45 0.83
C GLU A 118 15.68 0.02 0.73
N GLN A 119 16.81 0.29 0.08
CA GLN A 119 17.28 1.65 -0.28
C GLN A 119 16.60 2.20 -1.56
N GLY A 120 15.74 1.44 -2.25
CA GLY A 120 15.13 1.81 -3.52
C GLY A 120 16.04 1.69 -4.74
N ARG A 121 17.24 1.11 -4.61
CA ARG A 121 18.24 0.91 -5.69
C ARG A 121 17.98 -0.43 -6.38
N LEU A 122 16.83 -0.52 -7.07
CA LEU A 122 16.28 -1.78 -7.57
C LEU A 122 17.15 -2.45 -8.64
N ASP A 123 17.72 -1.68 -9.59
CA ASP A 123 18.59 -2.24 -10.64
C ASP A 123 19.86 -2.85 -10.05
N GLU A 124 20.46 -2.23 -9.06
CA GLU A 124 21.64 -2.76 -8.38
C GLU A 124 21.29 -3.99 -7.53
N ALA A 125 20.10 -3.99 -6.91
CA ALA A 125 19.59 -5.15 -6.17
C ALA A 125 19.42 -6.36 -7.09
N GLU A 126 18.84 -6.19 -8.28
CA GLU A 126 18.70 -7.23 -9.30
C GLU A 126 20.06 -7.86 -9.63
N ILE A 127 21.07 -7.04 -9.92
CA ILE A 127 22.44 -7.52 -10.23
C ILE A 127 23.01 -8.39 -9.10
N LYS A 128 22.83 -7.98 -7.83
CA LYS A 128 23.37 -8.75 -6.70
C LYS A 128 22.61 -10.05 -6.48
N LEU A 129 21.30 -10.07 -6.66
CA LEU A 129 20.47 -11.27 -6.53
C LEU A 129 20.72 -12.27 -7.65
N VAL A 130 20.88 -11.80 -8.89
CA VAL A 130 21.31 -12.66 -10.01
C VAL A 130 22.68 -13.28 -9.70
N ARG A 131 23.62 -12.49 -9.18
CA ARG A 131 24.93 -13.03 -8.80
C ARG A 131 24.85 -14.07 -7.69
N ALA A 132 23.96 -13.89 -6.71
CA ALA A 132 23.72 -14.90 -5.67
C ALA A 132 23.22 -16.23 -6.26
N ILE A 133 22.32 -16.17 -7.25
CA ILE A 133 21.76 -17.32 -7.94
C ILE A 133 22.84 -18.02 -8.84
N GLU A 134 23.66 -17.25 -9.54
CA GLU A 134 24.79 -17.81 -10.31
C GLU A 134 25.76 -18.61 -9.43
N LEU A 135 26.04 -18.11 -8.23
CA LEU A 135 26.92 -18.76 -7.26
C LEU A 135 26.26 -19.97 -6.58
N LYS A 136 24.92 -19.92 -6.41
CA LYS A 136 24.15 -20.99 -5.78
C LYS A 136 22.79 -21.13 -6.48
N PRO A 137 22.72 -21.92 -7.58
CA PRO A 137 21.50 -22.06 -8.39
C PRO A 137 20.28 -22.63 -7.64
N ASP A 138 20.49 -23.38 -6.58
CA ASP A 138 19.47 -23.99 -5.72
C ASP A 138 19.04 -23.08 -4.54
N TYR A 139 19.36 -21.78 -4.62
CA TYR A 139 19.05 -20.84 -3.55
C TYR A 139 17.63 -20.28 -3.68
N ALA A 140 16.63 -21.05 -3.25
CA ALA A 140 15.21 -20.69 -3.32
C ALA A 140 14.90 -19.28 -2.77
N VAL A 141 15.58 -18.88 -1.68
CA VAL A 141 15.38 -17.55 -1.07
C VAL A 141 15.85 -16.42 -2.01
N ALA A 142 16.98 -16.60 -2.71
CA ALA A 142 17.48 -15.61 -3.67
C ALA A 142 16.54 -15.49 -4.88
N HIS A 143 16.00 -16.60 -5.38
CA HIS A 143 14.99 -16.57 -6.44
C HIS A 143 13.72 -15.82 -6.01
N ASN A 144 13.23 -16.03 -4.78
CA ASN A 144 12.09 -15.28 -4.25
C ASN A 144 12.40 -13.77 -4.12
N ASN A 145 13.57 -13.41 -3.63
CA ASN A 145 13.99 -12.02 -3.48
C ASN A 145 14.19 -11.33 -4.84
N LEU A 146 14.72 -12.04 -5.84
CA LEU A 146 14.80 -11.55 -7.20
C LEU A 146 13.40 -11.30 -7.77
N GLY A 147 12.46 -12.23 -7.58
CA GLY A 147 11.07 -12.06 -7.97
C GLY A 147 10.45 -10.79 -7.35
N ALA A 148 10.68 -10.55 -6.06
CA ALA A 148 10.19 -9.36 -5.38
C ALA A 148 10.81 -8.04 -5.93
N THR A 149 12.10 -8.06 -6.25
CA THR A 149 12.78 -6.91 -6.87
C THR A 149 12.26 -6.64 -8.29
N LEU A 150 12.09 -7.69 -9.10
CA LEU A 150 11.54 -7.59 -10.46
C LEU A 150 10.09 -7.09 -10.46
N GLN A 151 9.30 -7.52 -9.48
CA GLN A 151 7.92 -7.04 -9.30
C GLN A 151 7.90 -5.53 -9.01
N GLU A 152 8.76 -5.01 -8.13
CA GLU A 152 8.89 -3.57 -7.87
C GLU A 152 9.38 -2.79 -9.10
N LEU A 153 10.20 -3.41 -9.96
CA LEU A 153 10.62 -2.87 -11.26
C LEU A 153 9.52 -2.94 -12.33
N GLY A 154 8.35 -3.52 -12.04
CA GLY A 154 7.29 -3.74 -13.01
C GLY A 154 7.56 -4.86 -14.04
N LYS A 155 8.62 -5.64 -13.86
CA LYS A 155 9.02 -6.77 -14.72
C LYS A 155 8.25 -8.04 -14.30
N PHE A 156 6.91 -8.00 -14.39
CA PHE A 156 6.03 -9.04 -13.82
C PHE A 156 6.24 -10.45 -14.42
N SER A 157 6.52 -10.57 -15.72
CA SER A 157 6.75 -11.88 -16.33
C SER A 157 8.04 -12.54 -15.84
N GLU A 158 9.09 -11.75 -15.60
CA GLU A 158 10.37 -12.23 -15.06
C GLU A 158 10.23 -12.55 -13.57
N ALA A 159 9.43 -11.75 -12.82
CA ALA A 159 9.09 -12.02 -11.43
C ALA A 159 8.36 -13.37 -11.29
N GLU A 160 7.36 -13.64 -12.15
CA GLU A 160 6.64 -14.92 -12.18
C GLU A 160 7.61 -16.10 -12.36
N ALA A 161 8.55 -15.99 -13.31
CA ALA A 161 9.54 -17.04 -13.55
C ALA A 161 10.41 -17.28 -12.31
N SER A 162 10.88 -16.20 -11.66
CA SER A 162 11.72 -16.28 -10.45
C SER A 162 10.98 -16.92 -9.27
N TYR A 163 9.70 -16.57 -9.03
CA TYR A 163 8.89 -17.21 -7.99
C TYR A 163 8.63 -18.69 -8.27
N LYS A 164 8.36 -19.06 -9.54
CA LYS A 164 8.20 -20.46 -9.93
C LYS A 164 9.48 -21.28 -9.69
N HIS A 165 10.65 -20.71 -9.94
CA HIS A 165 11.92 -21.35 -9.61
C HIS A 165 12.08 -21.52 -8.08
N ALA A 166 11.78 -20.49 -7.29
CA ALA A 166 11.78 -20.57 -5.84
C ALA A 166 10.89 -21.71 -5.32
N ILE A 167 9.66 -21.83 -5.86
CA ILE A 167 8.69 -22.87 -5.52
C ILE A 167 9.16 -24.26 -5.96
N ALA A 168 9.77 -24.38 -7.14
CA ALA A 168 10.31 -25.66 -7.62
C ALA A 168 11.42 -26.17 -6.72
N LEU A 169 12.28 -25.27 -6.21
CA LEU A 169 13.36 -25.59 -5.27
C LEU A 169 12.84 -25.85 -3.84
N LYS A 170 11.80 -25.16 -3.44
CA LYS A 170 11.19 -25.27 -2.11
C LYS A 170 9.66 -25.30 -2.23
N PRO A 171 9.04 -26.49 -2.41
CA PRO A 171 7.59 -26.62 -2.62
C PRO A 171 6.70 -26.21 -1.44
N ASP A 172 7.26 -26.07 -0.24
CA ASP A 172 6.61 -25.60 0.98
C ASP A 172 6.83 -24.10 1.27
N TYR A 173 7.20 -23.31 0.24
CA TYR A 173 7.51 -21.89 0.40
C TYR A 173 6.24 -21.03 0.28
N ALA A 174 5.47 -20.91 1.37
CA ALA A 174 4.20 -20.17 1.41
C ALA A 174 4.32 -18.72 0.95
N GLU A 175 5.40 -18.02 1.33
CA GLU A 175 5.65 -16.63 0.94
C GLU A 175 5.87 -16.48 -0.58
N ALA A 176 6.55 -17.44 -1.21
CA ALA A 176 6.73 -17.43 -2.67
C ALA A 176 5.40 -17.65 -3.42
N TYR A 177 4.51 -18.50 -2.90
CA TYR A 177 3.16 -18.64 -3.45
C TYR A 177 2.33 -17.37 -3.31
N ASN A 178 2.42 -16.67 -2.17
CA ASN A 178 1.76 -15.37 -2.00
C ASN A 178 2.25 -14.35 -3.04
N ASN A 179 3.55 -14.20 -3.15
CA ASN A 179 4.17 -13.25 -4.07
C ASN A 179 3.86 -13.59 -5.54
N LEU A 180 3.84 -14.88 -5.90
CA LEU A 180 3.38 -15.34 -7.20
C LEU A 180 1.91 -14.93 -7.44
N GLY A 181 1.04 -15.11 -6.44
CA GLY A 181 -0.36 -14.69 -6.52
C GLY A 181 -0.52 -13.19 -6.78
N ILE A 182 0.24 -12.35 -6.08
CA ILE A 182 0.26 -10.89 -6.30
C ILE A 182 0.71 -10.59 -7.74
N THR A 183 1.78 -11.21 -8.20
CA THR A 183 2.31 -11.01 -9.57
C THR A 183 1.30 -11.44 -10.64
N LEU A 184 0.62 -12.58 -10.45
CA LEU A 184 -0.41 -13.07 -11.35
C LEU A 184 -1.63 -12.15 -11.42
N LYS A 185 -2.00 -11.53 -10.29
CA LYS A 185 -3.03 -10.48 -10.25
C LYS A 185 -2.64 -9.28 -11.12
N GLU A 186 -1.42 -8.78 -11.00
CA GLU A 186 -0.92 -7.66 -11.83
C GLU A 186 -0.88 -8.02 -13.32
N LEU A 187 -0.68 -9.29 -13.67
CA LEU A 187 -0.78 -9.82 -15.02
C LEU A 187 -2.23 -10.09 -15.48
N GLY A 188 -3.24 -9.79 -14.67
CA GLY A 188 -4.66 -10.01 -14.97
C GLY A 188 -5.11 -11.48 -14.91
N ARG A 189 -4.27 -12.39 -14.42
CA ARG A 189 -4.52 -13.84 -14.35
C ARG A 189 -5.14 -14.22 -13.00
N LEU A 190 -6.36 -13.76 -12.76
CA LEU A 190 -7.03 -13.83 -11.46
C LEU A 190 -7.25 -15.27 -10.96
N THR A 191 -7.59 -16.21 -11.84
CA THR A 191 -7.80 -17.63 -11.48
C THR A 191 -6.49 -18.32 -11.07
N ASP A 192 -5.38 -17.98 -11.71
CA ASP A 192 -4.07 -18.53 -11.35
C ASP A 192 -3.58 -17.92 -10.01
N ALA A 193 -3.89 -16.62 -9.78
CA ALA A 193 -3.63 -15.96 -8.50
C ALA A 193 -4.41 -16.63 -7.36
N GLU A 194 -5.72 -16.91 -7.56
CA GLU A 194 -6.54 -17.66 -6.60
C GLU A 194 -5.91 -19.00 -6.23
N ALA A 195 -5.47 -19.77 -7.23
CA ALA A 195 -4.83 -21.06 -7.00
C ALA A 195 -3.54 -20.93 -6.18
N SER A 196 -2.72 -19.91 -6.46
CA SER A 196 -1.49 -19.62 -5.73
C SER A 196 -1.75 -19.24 -4.28
N TYR A 197 -2.73 -18.37 -4.01
CA TYR A 197 -3.10 -18.00 -2.63
C TYR A 197 -3.67 -19.19 -1.85
N LYS A 198 -4.55 -20.02 -2.46
CA LYS A 198 -5.05 -21.25 -1.82
C LYS A 198 -3.91 -22.19 -1.45
N LYS A 199 -2.86 -22.28 -2.27
CA LYS A 199 -1.68 -23.08 -1.97
C LYS A 199 -0.87 -22.50 -0.80
N ALA A 200 -0.67 -21.19 -0.76
CA ALA A 200 0.00 -20.51 0.35
C ALA A 200 -0.75 -20.73 1.68
N ILE A 201 -2.08 -20.62 1.69
CA ILE A 201 -2.93 -20.88 2.87
C ILE A 201 -2.84 -22.34 3.32
N ALA A 202 -2.83 -23.30 2.39
CA ALA A 202 -2.68 -24.71 2.71
C ALA A 202 -1.35 -25.01 3.42
N LEU A 203 -0.28 -24.27 3.07
CA LEU A 203 1.04 -24.40 3.71
C LEU A 203 1.11 -23.63 5.04
N LYS A 204 0.45 -22.48 5.14
CA LYS A 204 0.47 -21.62 6.32
C LYS A 204 -0.94 -21.07 6.60
N PRO A 205 -1.79 -21.83 7.32
CA PRO A 205 -3.21 -21.47 7.53
C PRO A 205 -3.45 -20.13 8.23
N ASN A 206 -2.52 -19.67 9.08
CA ASN A 206 -2.61 -18.41 9.82
C ASN A 206 -1.87 -17.26 9.10
N PHE A 207 -1.94 -17.19 7.76
CA PHE A 207 -1.32 -16.14 6.98
C PHE A 207 -2.37 -15.07 6.62
N ALA A 208 -2.62 -14.11 7.52
CA ALA A 208 -3.67 -13.09 7.39
C ALA A 208 -3.62 -12.36 6.04
N GLU A 209 -2.44 -11.91 5.61
CA GLU A 209 -2.25 -11.21 4.34
C GLU A 209 -2.73 -12.03 3.13
N VAL A 210 -2.47 -13.33 3.12
CA VAL A 210 -2.90 -14.20 2.01
C VAL A 210 -4.41 -14.41 2.01
N HIS A 211 -5.04 -14.52 3.18
CA HIS A 211 -6.50 -14.55 3.28
C HIS A 211 -7.12 -13.24 2.78
N SER A 212 -6.53 -12.08 3.08
CA SER A 212 -6.92 -10.77 2.57
C SER A 212 -6.81 -10.71 1.04
N ASN A 213 -5.64 -11.08 0.50
CA ASN A 213 -5.39 -11.11 -0.94
C ASN A 213 -6.36 -12.06 -1.66
N LEU A 214 -6.60 -13.25 -1.10
CA LEU A 214 -7.57 -14.21 -1.64
C LEU A 214 -8.99 -13.64 -1.62
N GLY A 215 -9.40 -13.00 -0.52
CA GLY A 215 -10.71 -12.37 -0.41
C GLY A 215 -10.94 -11.30 -1.48
N THR A 216 -9.93 -10.46 -1.72
CA THR A 216 -9.97 -9.43 -2.76
C THR A 216 -10.12 -10.05 -4.16
N ILE A 217 -9.32 -11.06 -4.49
CA ILE A 217 -9.38 -11.75 -5.79
C ILE A 217 -10.71 -12.47 -6.00
N LEU A 218 -11.23 -13.12 -4.96
CA LEU A 218 -12.52 -13.81 -5.04
C LEU A 218 -13.67 -12.82 -5.27
N LYS A 219 -13.62 -11.63 -4.65
CA LYS A 219 -14.55 -10.55 -4.94
C LYS A 219 -14.47 -10.12 -6.41
N ASP A 220 -13.27 -9.88 -6.94
CA ASP A 220 -13.04 -9.48 -8.34
C ASP A 220 -13.51 -10.57 -9.33
N LEU A 221 -13.52 -11.83 -8.91
CA LEU A 221 -14.06 -12.98 -9.65
C LEU A 221 -15.58 -13.17 -9.45
N GLY A 222 -16.26 -12.34 -8.67
CA GLY A 222 -17.69 -12.46 -8.35
C GLY A 222 -18.03 -13.60 -7.39
N LYS A 223 -17.04 -14.24 -6.75
CA LYS A 223 -17.23 -15.34 -5.77
C LYS A 223 -17.43 -14.76 -4.36
N LEU A 224 -18.53 -14.02 -4.17
CA LEU A 224 -18.72 -13.15 -3.01
C LEU A 224 -18.77 -13.90 -1.67
N ASP A 225 -19.41 -15.07 -1.59
CA ASP A 225 -19.48 -15.87 -0.36
C ASP A 225 -18.10 -16.40 0.08
N GLU A 226 -17.31 -16.90 -0.89
CA GLU A 226 -15.94 -17.33 -0.63
C GLU A 226 -15.05 -16.15 -0.23
N ALA A 227 -15.24 -14.98 -0.87
CA ALA A 227 -14.56 -13.75 -0.54
C ALA A 227 -14.84 -13.32 0.91
N ALA A 228 -16.12 -13.26 1.29
CA ALA A 228 -16.52 -12.91 2.65
C ALA A 228 -15.95 -13.89 3.69
N SER A 229 -15.92 -15.19 3.38
CA SER A 229 -15.30 -16.20 4.25
C SER A 229 -13.81 -15.98 4.45
N SER A 230 -13.08 -15.71 3.35
CA SER A 230 -11.63 -15.46 3.38
C SER A 230 -11.28 -14.18 4.16
N LEU A 231 -12.03 -13.09 3.93
CA LEU A 231 -11.84 -11.83 4.65
C LEU A 231 -12.13 -11.98 6.16
N LYS A 232 -13.16 -12.73 6.54
CA LYS A 232 -13.42 -13.05 7.97
C LYS A 232 -12.25 -13.81 8.61
N GLN A 233 -11.60 -14.71 7.88
CA GLN A 233 -10.39 -15.38 8.37
C GLN A 233 -9.23 -14.38 8.52
N ALA A 234 -8.98 -13.51 7.55
CA ALA A 234 -7.95 -12.46 7.65
C ALA A 234 -8.15 -11.60 8.91
N ILE A 235 -9.37 -11.08 9.09
CA ILE A 235 -9.77 -10.26 10.24
C ILE A 235 -9.65 -11.03 11.56
N SER A 236 -9.99 -12.32 11.59
CA SER A 236 -9.87 -13.14 12.82
C SER A 236 -8.42 -13.32 13.27
N ILE A 237 -7.48 -13.39 12.31
CA ILE A 237 -6.04 -13.52 12.57
C ILE A 237 -5.44 -12.15 12.92
N LYS A 238 -5.84 -11.10 12.20
CA LYS A 238 -5.36 -9.73 12.40
C LYS A 238 -6.53 -8.74 12.35
N PRO A 239 -7.10 -8.36 13.50
CA PRO A 239 -8.30 -7.51 13.58
C PRO A 239 -8.15 -6.07 13.08
N ASP A 240 -6.93 -5.55 12.98
CA ASP A 240 -6.65 -4.16 12.63
C ASP A 240 -6.59 -3.89 11.11
N LEU A 241 -7.08 -4.82 10.30
CA LEU A 241 -7.11 -4.71 8.84
C LEU A 241 -8.36 -3.94 8.38
N ASP A 242 -8.33 -2.61 8.42
CA ASP A 242 -9.49 -1.76 8.07
C ASP A 242 -9.95 -1.95 6.61
N GLU A 243 -9.03 -2.17 5.68
CA GLU A 243 -9.36 -2.44 4.27
C GLU A 243 -10.14 -3.76 4.12
N ASP A 244 -9.80 -4.79 4.91
CA ASP A 244 -10.51 -6.07 4.89
C ASP A 244 -11.93 -5.95 5.43
N HIS A 245 -12.13 -5.18 6.51
CA HIS A 245 -13.48 -4.88 7.02
C HIS A 245 -14.33 -4.16 5.98
N ASN A 246 -13.78 -3.14 5.30
CA ASN A 246 -14.46 -2.42 4.23
C ASN A 246 -14.82 -3.34 3.06
N THR A 247 -13.87 -4.21 2.66
CA THR A 247 -14.08 -5.16 1.55
C THR A 247 -15.10 -6.23 1.93
N LEU A 248 -15.06 -6.71 3.18
CA LEU A 248 -16.07 -7.64 3.70
C LEU A 248 -17.48 -7.02 3.68
N LEU A 249 -17.64 -5.80 4.16
CA LEU A 249 -18.93 -5.10 4.13
C LEU A 249 -19.45 -4.92 2.70
N LYS A 250 -18.57 -4.58 1.74
CA LYS A 250 -18.94 -4.51 0.32
C LYS A 250 -19.41 -5.87 -0.22
N CYS A 251 -18.68 -6.95 0.05
CA CYS A 251 -19.11 -8.29 -0.34
C CYS A 251 -20.49 -8.64 0.24
N LEU A 252 -20.70 -8.38 1.53
CA LEU A 252 -21.97 -8.68 2.19
C LEU A 252 -23.14 -7.85 1.66
N TYR A 253 -22.87 -6.59 1.27
CA TYR A 253 -23.86 -5.74 0.61
C TYR A 253 -24.23 -6.25 -0.79
N GLU A 254 -23.24 -6.71 -1.57
CA GLU A 254 -23.42 -7.27 -2.91
C GLU A 254 -24.12 -8.67 -2.87
N ILE A 255 -23.88 -9.51 -1.83
CA ILE A 255 -24.57 -10.79 -1.60
C ILE A 255 -26.09 -10.59 -1.40
N ASP A 256 -26.50 -9.37 -1.08
CA ASP A 256 -27.91 -9.00 -0.89
C ASP A 256 -28.60 -9.72 0.29
N ASN A 257 -27.85 -9.94 1.36
CA ASN A 257 -28.38 -10.49 2.61
C ASN A 257 -28.37 -9.40 3.70
N PRO A 258 -29.48 -8.66 3.88
CA PRO A 258 -29.50 -7.51 4.78
C PRO A 258 -29.20 -7.87 6.24
N SER A 259 -29.64 -9.03 6.72
CA SER A 259 -29.39 -9.42 8.12
C SER A 259 -27.89 -9.56 8.40
N VAL A 260 -27.17 -10.34 7.58
CA VAL A 260 -25.74 -10.57 7.76
C VAL A 260 -24.93 -9.29 7.53
N PHE A 261 -25.34 -8.47 6.55
CA PHE A 261 -24.72 -7.18 6.27
C PHE A 261 -24.84 -6.23 7.47
N PHE A 262 -26.07 -6.07 8.02
CA PHE A 262 -26.29 -5.14 9.13
C PHE A 262 -25.64 -5.62 10.43
N ASP A 263 -25.57 -6.93 10.69
CA ASP A 263 -24.86 -7.48 11.85
C ASP A 263 -23.36 -7.14 11.80
N GLU A 264 -22.72 -7.24 10.61
CA GLU A 264 -21.31 -6.92 10.43
C GLU A 264 -21.07 -5.39 10.44
N LEU A 265 -21.99 -4.63 9.87
CA LEU A 265 -21.95 -3.17 9.91
C LEU A 265 -22.01 -2.66 11.36
N ASP A 266 -22.91 -3.22 12.19
CA ASP A 266 -23.03 -2.87 13.60
C ASP A 266 -21.76 -3.22 14.39
N ARG A 267 -21.13 -4.36 14.10
CA ARG A 267 -19.83 -4.70 14.71
C ARG A 267 -18.76 -3.67 14.36
N SER A 268 -18.66 -3.28 13.10
CA SER A 268 -17.69 -2.27 12.63
C SER A 268 -17.92 -0.92 13.30
N ILE A 269 -19.17 -0.48 13.41
CA ILE A 269 -19.54 0.77 14.09
C ILE A 269 -19.19 0.72 15.59
N ASN A 270 -19.49 -0.40 16.26
CA ASN A 270 -19.21 -0.59 17.68
C ASN A 270 -17.70 -0.65 18.01
N GLN A 271 -16.87 -0.97 17.02
CA GLN A 271 -15.40 -0.88 17.11
C GLN A 271 -14.87 0.53 16.79
N ASP A 272 -15.75 1.54 16.75
CA ASP A 272 -15.42 2.93 16.40
C ASP A 272 -14.82 3.13 15.00
N LYS A 273 -15.00 2.16 14.11
CA LYS A 273 -14.56 2.26 12.72
C LYS A 273 -15.48 3.22 11.98
N THR A 274 -14.93 4.37 11.62
CA THR A 274 -15.65 5.44 10.91
C THR A 274 -14.84 5.88 9.71
N ASN A 275 -15.35 5.63 8.50
CA ASN A 275 -14.69 6.00 7.25
C ASN A 275 -15.73 6.24 6.14
N ALA A 276 -15.24 6.68 4.97
CA ALA A 276 -16.09 7.00 3.82
C ALA A 276 -16.86 5.77 3.30
N VAL A 277 -16.27 4.56 3.33
CA VAL A 277 -16.93 3.32 2.86
C VAL A 277 -18.13 3.00 3.73
N ILE A 278 -17.96 3.00 5.05
CA ILE A 278 -19.06 2.77 6.00
C ILE A 278 -20.15 3.82 5.81
N GLY A 279 -19.77 5.10 5.69
CA GLY A 279 -20.71 6.18 5.44
C GLY A 279 -21.52 6.00 4.14
N SER A 280 -20.85 5.62 3.06
CA SER A 280 -21.48 5.33 1.77
C SER A 280 -22.41 4.12 1.86
N LEU A 281 -21.97 3.01 2.45
CA LEU A 281 -22.77 1.78 2.57
C LEU A 281 -24.01 1.99 3.44
N ILE A 282 -23.97 2.84 4.48
CA ILE A 282 -25.17 3.19 5.26
C ILE A 282 -26.17 3.95 4.40
N CYS A 283 -25.75 4.97 3.64
CA CYS A 283 -26.62 5.67 2.72
C CYS A 283 -27.27 4.72 1.71
N ARG A 284 -26.45 3.93 1.01
CA ARG A 284 -26.88 3.00 -0.04
C ARG A 284 -27.80 1.89 0.51
N SER A 285 -27.49 1.33 1.67
CA SER A 285 -28.33 0.30 2.31
C SER A 285 -29.67 0.86 2.78
N THR A 286 -29.71 2.13 3.21
CA THR A 286 -30.97 2.81 3.54
C THR A 286 -31.86 2.93 2.30
N LEU A 287 -31.28 3.28 1.15
CA LEU A 287 -32.02 3.35 -0.12
C LEU A 287 -32.48 1.96 -0.60
N LYS A 288 -31.57 0.97 -0.55
CA LYS A 288 -31.85 -0.38 -1.04
C LYS A 288 -32.85 -1.15 -0.19
N TYR A 289 -32.74 -1.08 1.13
CA TYR A 289 -33.51 -1.91 2.06
C TYR A 289 -34.60 -1.15 2.83
N GLY A 290 -34.65 0.18 2.71
CA GLY A 290 -35.60 1.01 3.46
C GLY A 290 -35.35 1.06 4.98
N LEU A 291 -34.23 0.50 5.45
CA LEU A 291 -33.85 0.43 6.87
C LEU A 291 -32.93 1.61 7.22
N LYS A 292 -33.47 2.59 7.92
CA LYS A 292 -32.68 3.78 8.33
C LYS A 292 -31.77 3.44 9.50
N LYS A 293 -30.45 3.54 9.29
CA LYS A 293 -29.43 3.56 10.34
C LYS A 293 -28.78 4.93 10.46
N SER A 294 -28.35 5.29 11.67
CA SER A 294 -27.59 6.52 11.89
C SER A 294 -26.24 6.41 11.20
N ASN A 295 -25.92 7.39 10.37
CA ASN A 295 -24.67 7.41 9.62
C ASN A 295 -23.56 8.05 10.46
N VAL A 296 -22.71 7.20 11.02
CA VAL A 296 -21.61 7.62 11.91
C VAL A 296 -20.54 8.48 11.23
N PHE A 297 -20.45 8.43 9.90
CA PHE A 297 -19.58 9.30 9.12
C PHE A 297 -20.27 10.63 8.82
N CYS A 298 -21.37 10.62 8.08
CA CYS A 298 -22.12 11.81 7.73
C CYS A 298 -23.59 11.47 7.39
N GLU A 299 -24.54 11.96 8.19
CA GLU A 299 -26.00 11.75 7.98
C GLU A 299 -26.50 12.41 6.69
N ASN A 300 -25.99 13.59 6.36
CA ASN A 300 -26.47 14.39 5.24
C ASN A 300 -25.31 14.87 4.37
N PRO A 301 -24.57 13.97 3.69
CA PRO A 301 -23.31 14.35 3.03
C PRO A 301 -23.51 15.37 1.90
N LEU A 302 -24.66 15.42 1.23
CA LEU A 302 -24.95 16.41 0.20
C LEU A 302 -24.98 17.87 0.70
N LYS A 303 -25.22 18.09 2.01
CA LYS A 303 -25.15 19.43 2.63
C LYS A 303 -23.71 19.95 2.75
N TYR A 304 -22.74 19.08 2.68
CA TYR A 304 -21.32 19.37 2.86
C TYR A 304 -20.57 19.47 1.51
N VAL A 305 -21.31 19.59 0.43
CA VAL A 305 -20.76 19.88 -0.89
C VAL A 305 -20.60 21.39 -1.04
N LEU A 306 -19.35 21.85 -1.10
CA LEU A 306 -18.97 23.25 -1.21
C LEU A 306 -18.28 23.51 -2.56
N GLN A 307 -18.72 24.53 -3.27
CA GLN A 307 -18.11 25.03 -4.49
C GLN A 307 -17.53 26.43 -4.25
N THR A 308 -16.30 26.65 -4.66
CA THR A 308 -15.56 27.93 -4.54
C THR A 308 -14.94 28.30 -5.87
N ASP A 309 -15.00 29.57 -6.25
CA ASP A 309 -14.28 30.11 -7.40
C ASP A 309 -12.88 30.60 -6.95
N LEU A 310 -11.86 29.88 -7.37
CA LEU A 310 -10.46 30.21 -7.07
C LEU A 310 -9.92 31.39 -7.87
N ASN A 311 -10.53 31.74 -9.03
CA ASN A 311 -10.09 32.87 -9.84
C ASN A 311 -10.22 34.20 -9.07
N THR A 312 -11.16 34.29 -8.15
CA THR A 312 -11.40 35.54 -7.37
C THR A 312 -10.39 35.75 -6.25
N GLN A 313 -9.64 34.70 -5.86
CA GLN A 313 -8.78 34.73 -4.68
C GLN A 313 -7.29 34.48 -4.99
N TYR A 314 -6.99 33.85 -6.13
CA TYR A 314 -5.66 33.40 -6.49
C TYR A 314 -5.32 33.73 -7.96
N ASP A 315 -4.05 33.84 -8.31
CA ASP A 315 -3.61 33.82 -9.71
C ASP A 315 -3.73 32.39 -10.26
N PHE A 316 -4.97 32.03 -10.58
CA PHE A 316 -5.34 30.67 -10.98
C PHE A 316 -4.56 30.22 -12.23
N LYS A 317 -4.35 31.12 -13.17
CA LYS A 317 -3.62 30.80 -14.41
C LYS A 317 -2.16 30.43 -14.13
N GLU A 318 -1.50 31.16 -13.26
CA GLU A 318 -0.10 30.92 -12.90
C GLU A 318 0.04 29.67 -12.04
N ILE A 319 -0.78 29.56 -11.00
CA ILE A 319 -0.66 28.48 -9.99
C ILE A 319 -1.10 27.12 -10.53
N PHE A 320 -2.19 27.07 -11.31
CA PHE A 320 -2.79 25.82 -11.72
C PHE A 320 -2.65 25.51 -13.20
N VAL A 321 -3.05 26.45 -14.08
CA VAL A 321 -3.16 26.15 -15.52
C VAL A 321 -1.80 25.89 -16.15
N LYS A 322 -0.82 26.76 -15.91
CA LYS A 322 0.54 26.59 -16.48
C LYS A 322 1.19 25.31 -15.96
N LYS A 323 1.09 25.06 -14.66
CA LYS A 323 1.71 23.89 -14.03
C LYS A 323 1.07 22.59 -14.52
N ALA A 324 -0.26 22.50 -14.56
CA ALA A 324 -0.94 21.32 -15.05
C ALA A 324 -0.61 21.00 -16.52
N ARG A 325 -0.56 22.02 -17.37
CA ARG A 325 -0.18 21.85 -18.78
C ARG A 325 1.28 21.40 -18.93
N SER A 326 2.21 21.91 -18.10
CA SER A 326 3.60 21.45 -18.08
C SER A 326 3.67 19.97 -17.75
N ILE A 327 3.01 19.54 -16.67
CA ILE A 327 2.97 18.14 -16.22
C ILE A 327 2.41 17.23 -17.33
N LEU A 328 1.28 17.61 -17.96
CA LEU A 328 0.65 16.81 -19.01
C LEU A 328 1.49 16.72 -20.29
N ASN A 329 2.38 17.69 -20.54
CA ASN A 329 3.26 17.71 -21.73
C ASN A 329 4.58 16.96 -21.49
N GLU A 330 4.94 16.62 -20.26
CA GLU A 330 6.15 15.86 -19.97
C GLU A 330 5.95 14.38 -20.39
N LYS A 331 6.76 13.96 -21.38
CA LYS A 331 6.69 12.61 -21.98
C LYS A 331 6.97 11.45 -21.01
N ASN A 332 7.45 11.75 -19.80
CA ASN A 332 7.88 10.74 -18.81
C ASN A 332 6.80 10.38 -17.77
N LEU A 333 5.67 11.09 -17.72
CA LEU A 333 4.56 10.69 -16.85
C LEU A 333 3.84 9.50 -17.49
N SER A 334 3.88 8.37 -16.80
CA SER A 334 3.13 7.19 -17.21
C SER A 334 1.63 7.46 -17.09
N ASN A 335 1.01 7.79 -18.22
CA ASN A 335 -0.43 7.97 -18.31
C ASN A 335 -1.10 6.58 -18.27
N ARG A 336 -1.82 6.29 -17.21
CA ARG A 336 -2.56 5.01 -17.10
C ARG A 336 -3.99 5.21 -17.55
N LYS A 337 -4.44 4.37 -18.50
CA LYS A 337 -5.87 4.17 -18.73
C LYS A 337 -6.47 3.48 -17.51
N GLN A 338 -7.44 4.10 -16.87
CA GLN A 338 -8.22 3.49 -15.80
C GLN A 338 -9.56 3.05 -16.30
N SER A 339 -10.09 1.95 -15.77
CA SER A 339 -11.40 1.41 -16.13
C SER A 339 -12.57 2.37 -15.85
N LEU A 340 -12.36 3.32 -14.95
CA LEU A 340 -13.36 4.34 -14.58
C LEU A 340 -13.39 5.55 -15.52
N ILE A 341 -12.33 5.76 -16.34
CA ILE A 341 -12.22 6.92 -17.24
C ILE A 341 -12.45 6.46 -18.66
N ILE A 342 -13.48 7.00 -19.31
CA ILE A 342 -13.75 6.83 -20.74
C ILE A 342 -13.18 8.03 -21.48
N GLU A 343 -12.59 7.80 -22.65
CA GLU A 343 -11.96 8.80 -23.52
C GLU A 343 -11.02 9.77 -22.75
N GLY A 344 -10.19 9.22 -21.86
CA GLY A 344 -9.26 10.00 -21.06
C GLY A 344 -8.18 9.16 -20.40
N TYR A 345 -7.33 9.86 -19.66
CA TYR A 345 -6.25 9.27 -18.86
C TYR A 345 -6.02 10.09 -17.59
N GLN A 346 -5.31 9.51 -16.63
CA GLN A 346 -4.81 10.21 -15.45
C GLN A 346 -3.33 9.93 -15.18
N THR A 347 -2.71 10.83 -14.41
CA THR A 347 -1.35 10.62 -13.91
C THR A 347 -1.31 9.46 -12.92
N PHE A 348 -0.17 8.77 -12.87
CA PHE A 348 0.03 7.64 -11.96
C PHE A 348 0.67 8.10 -10.64
N GLY A 349 0.29 7.46 -9.53
CA GLY A 349 0.82 7.75 -8.20
C GLY A 349 0.30 9.05 -7.62
N ASN A 350 0.89 9.48 -6.51
CA ASN A 350 0.57 10.75 -5.89
C ASN A 350 1.37 11.88 -6.57
N LEU A 351 0.68 12.70 -7.34
CA LEU A 351 1.30 13.84 -8.03
C LEU A 351 2.08 14.76 -7.08
N PHE A 352 1.60 14.93 -5.85
CA PHE A 352 2.20 15.82 -4.86
C PHE A 352 3.52 15.31 -4.29
N ASP A 353 3.78 14.01 -4.37
CA ASP A 353 5.05 13.40 -3.93
C ASP A 353 6.06 13.35 -5.08
N ILE A 354 5.61 13.12 -6.31
CA ILE A 354 6.45 13.02 -7.51
C ILE A 354 7.01 14.39 -7.90
N GLU A 355 6.13 15.42 -7.88
CA GLU A 355 6.43 16.79 -8.31
C GLU A 355 6.38 17.76 -7.10
N LYS A 356 7.05 17.42 -6.01
CA LYS A 356 6.90 18.11 -4.72
C LYS A 356 7.18 19.61 -4.80
N ASP A 357 8.32 19.99 -5.36
CA ASP A 357 8.73 21.41 -5.46
C ASP A 357 7.82 22.18 -6.42
N PHE A 358 7.36 21.53 -7.48
CA PHE A 358 6.51 22.12 -8.50
C PHE A 358 5.05 22.27 -8.03
N THR A 359 4.58 21.38 -7.17
CA THR A 359 3.20 21.35 -6.66
C THR A 359 3.02 22.02 -5.30
N GLU A 360 4.09 22.49 -4.65
CA GLU A 360 4.01 23.08 -3.31
C GLU A 360 3.00 24.23 -3.21
N GLN A 361 3.00 25.12 -4.17
CA GLN A 361 2.06 26.23 -4.23
C GLN A 361 0.61 25.76 -4.36
N ILE A 362 0.37 24.73 -5.18
CA ILE A 362 -0.95 24.10 -5.35
C ILE A 362 -1.41 23.48 -4.03
N GLN A 363 -0.52 22.73 -3.38
CA GLN A 363 -0.83 22.10 -2.08
C GLN A 363 -1.16 23.13 -1.00
N ASN A 364 -0.45 24.26 -0.97
CA ASN A 364 -0.69 25.33 -0.02
C ASN A 364 -2.10 25.94 -0.23
N VAL A 365 -2.50 26.20 -1.48
CA VAL A 365 -3.87 26.67 -1.77
C VAL A 365 -4.91 25.62 -1.35
N ILE A 366 -4.70 24.35 -1.70
CA ILE A 366 -5.61 23.26 -1.31
C ILE A 366 -5.78 23.22 0.22
N ARG A 367 -4.68 23.27 0.98
CA ARG A 367 -4.72 23.26 2.46
C ARG A 367 -5.47 24.46 3.03
N LEU A 368 -5.28 25.65 2.47
CA LEU A 368 -6.02 26.84 2.88
C LEU A 368 -7.53 26.68 2.63
N GLU A 369 -7.93 26.16 1.48
CA GLU A 369 -9.35 25.94 1.16
C GLU A 369 -9.97 24.83 2.03
N ILE A 370 -9.22 23.78 2.37
CA ILE A 370 -9.63 22.76 3.34
C ILE A 370 -9.86 23.39 4.73
N GLU A 371 -8.98 24.27 5.19
CA GLU A 371 -9.19 24.95 6.48
C GLU A 371 -10.41 25.88 6.44
N LYS A 372 -10.64 26.61 5.34
CA LYS A 372 -11.87 27.40 5.17
C LYS A 372 -13.13 26.51 5.22
N TYR A 373 -13.07 25.34 4.56
CA TYR A 373 -14.12 24.32 4.62
C TYR A 373 -14.41 23.87 6.05
N ARG A 374 -13.37 23.52 6.83
CA ARG A 374 -13.49 23.12 8.23
C ARG A 374 -14.10 24.22 9.09
N ILE A 375 -13.67 25.48 8.92
CA ILE A 375 -14.20 26.63 9.64
C ILE A 375 -15.67 26.85 9.29
N ASN A 376 -16.06 26.72 8.00
CA ASN A 376 -17.44 26.88 7.56
C ASN A 376 -18.38 25.87 8.23
N PHE A 377 -17.90 24.64 8.45
CA PHE A 377 -18.70 23.56 9.05
C PHE A 377 -18.35 23.25 10.51
N LYS A 378 -17.58 24.09 11.22
CA LYS A 378 -17.06 23.84 12.59
C LYS A 378 -18.13 23.52 13.64
N ASN A 379 -19.38 24.01 13.45
CA ASN A 379 -20.50 23.79 14.37
C ASN A 379 -21.29 22.50 14.02
N SER A 380 -20.86 21.73 13.03
CA SER A 380 -21.54 20.50 12.64
C SER A 380 -21.42 19.41 13.70
N SER A 381 -22.50 18.63 13.85
CA SER A 381 -22.51 17.42 14.69
C SER A 381 -22.06 16.16 13.95
N GLU A 382 -21.84 16.23 12.65
CA GLU A 382 -21.47 15.09 11.79
C GLU A 382 -20.11 14.48 12.15
N GLY A 383 -20.03 13.16 12.10
CA GLY A 383 -18.85 12.41 12.50
C GLY A 383 -17.60 12.83 11.73
N PHE A 384 -17.69 13.02 10.41
CA PHE A 384 -16.54 13.39 9.58
C PHE A 384 -15.97 14.78 9.87
N ILE A 385 -16.76 15.71 10.43
CA ILE A 385 -16.28 17.01 10.92
C ILE A 385 -15.70 16.88 12.32
N LYS A 386 -16.42 16.20 13.25
CA LYS A 386 -15.98 16.04 14.64
C LYS A 386 -14.70 15.20 14.79
N LYS A 387 -14.58 14.15 13.97
CA LYS A 387 -13.43 13.23 13.95
C LYS A 387 -12.43 13.59 12.84
N TRP A 388 -12.37 14.87 12.44
CA TRP A 388 -11.41 15.31 11.43
C TRP A 388 -10.01 14.88 11.80
N PRO A 389 -9.24 14.24 10.88
CA PRO A 389 -7.92 13.73 11.19
C PRO A 389 -6.98 14.86 11.64
N ALA A 390 -6.28 14.63 12.77
CA ALA A 390 -5.31 15.58 13.30
C ALA A 390 -4.14 15.81 12.31
N GLU A 391 -3.72 14.73 11.65
CA GLU A 391 -2.73 14.75 10.58
C GLU A 391 -3.30 14.09 9.33
N TYR A 392 -3.01 14.66 8.16
CA TYR A 392 -3.43 14.10 6.88
C TYR A 392 -2.41 14.35 5.79
N THR A 393 -2.45 13.48 4.79
CA THR A 393 -1.74 13.63 3.52
C THR A 393 -2.70 14.06 2.42
N LEU A 394 -2.23 14.87 1.49
CA LEU A 394 -2.92 15.11 0.23
C LEU A 394 -2.46 14.06 -0.79
N TYR A 395 -3.39 13.41 -1.43
CA TYR A 395 -3.15 12.51 -2.54
C TYR A 395 -3.85 13.07 -3.78
N GLY A 396 -3.09 13.43 -4.82
CA GLY A 396 -3.66 14.13 -5.97
C GLY A 396 -3.20 13.53 -7.30
N TRP A 397 -4.04 13.72 -8.31
CA TRP A 397 -3.76 13.30 -9.69
C TRP A 397 -4.45 14.23 -10.70
N LEU A 398 -3.84 14.38 -11.88
CA LEU A 398 -4.45 15.10 -12.99
C LEU A 398 -5.22 14.12 -13.87
N ILE A 399 -6.43 14.53 -14.26
CA ILE A 399 -7.29 13.83 -15.21
C ILE A 399 -7.41 14.71 -16.44
N SER A 400 -7.16 14.13 -17.62
CA SER A 400 -7.43 14.75 -18.92
C SER A 400 -8.39 13.88 -19.70
N MET A 401 -9.51 14.45 -20.13
CA MET A 401 -10.57 13.78 -20.90
C MET A 401 -10.83 14.52 -22.20
N LYS A 402 -11.02 13.76 -23.28
CA LYS A 402 -11.40 14.26 -24.60
C LYS A 402 -12.91 14.30 -24.78
N SER A 403 -13.37 14.70 -25.95
CA SER A 403 -14.79 14.63 -26.34
C SER A 403 -15.36 13.23 -26.11
N GLY A 404 -16.57 13.13 -25.59
CA GLY A 404 -17.18 11.87 -25.13
C GLY A 404 -16.66 11.38 -23.79
N GLY A 405 -15.73 12.11 -23.17
CA GLY A 405 -15.11 11.73 -21.89
C GLY A 405 -16.07 11.76 -20.72
N GLU A 406 -16.01 10.70 -19.92
CA GLU A 406 -16.76 10.57 -18.68
C GLU A 406 -15.91 9.92 -17.59
N LEU A 407 -16.24 10.22 -16.35
CA LEU A 407 -15.77 9.52 -15.17
C LEU A 407 -16.94 8.74 -14.59
N LYS A 408 -16.85 7.41 -14.54
CA LYS A 408 -17.92 6.55 -14.04
C LYS A 408 -18.18 6.75 -12.55
N PRO A 409 -19.40 6.43 -12.06
CA PRO A 409 -19.75 6.52 -10.66
C PRO A 409 -18.77 5.72 -9.76
N HIS A 410 -18.19 6.37 -8.75
CA HIS A 410 -17.29 5.77 -7.78
C HIS A 410 -17.17 6.59 -6.51
N ILE A 411 -16.57 6.03 -5.46
CA ILE A 411 -16.18 6.70 -4.21
C ILE A 411 -14.66 6.62 -4.01
N HIS A 412 -14.13 7.51 -3.18
CA HIS A 412 -12.73 7.45 -2.76
C HIS A 412 -12.62 6.80 -1.38
N GLU A 413 -12.39 5.50 -1.36
CA GLU A 413 -12.49 4.65 -0.17
C GLU A 413 -11.54 5.03 0.97
N ARG A 414 -10.36 5.57 0.64
CA ARG A 414 -9.35 6.04 1.59
C ARG A 414 -9.50 7.51 1.95
N GLY A 415 -10.29 8.25 1.16
CA GLY A 415 -10.50 9.67 1.35
C GLY A 415 -11.35 9.95 2.58
N TRP A 416 -11.03 11.03 3.27
CA TRP A 416 -11.88 11.66 4.27
C TRP A 416 -12.74 12.76 3.63
N LEU A 417 -12.10 13.59 2.84
CA LEU A 417 -12.70 14.61 2.00
C LEU A 417 -12.10 14.48 0.60
N SER A 418 -12.92 14.58 -0.42
CA SER A 418 -12.51 14.63 -1.82
C SER A 418 -12.65 16.03 -2.38
N GLY A 419 -11.77 16.37 -3.33
CA GLY A 419 -11.79 17.65 -3.99
C GLY A 419 -11.46 17.57 -5.47
N SER A 420 -12.05 18.47 -6.26
CA SER A 420 -11.79 18.61 -7.69
C SER A 420 -11.58 20.07 -8.06
N ILE A 421 -10.42 20.39 -8.62
CA ILE A 421 -10.09 21.72 -9.17
C ILE A 421 -10.19 21.65 -10.68
N TYR A 422 -11.06 22.44 -11.26
CA TYR A 422 -11.35 22.46 -12.69
C TYR A 422 -10.41 23.41 -13.42
N ILE A 423 -9.35 22.86 -14.02
CA ILE A 423 -8.26 23.59 -14.66
C ILE A 423 -8.65 24.05 -16.07
N ASN A 424 -9.32 23.20 -16.82
CA ASN A 424 -9.91 23.54 -18.10
C ASN A 424 -11.27 22.84 -18.22
N VAL A 425 -12.32 23.62 -18.34
CA VAL A 425 -13.68 23.11 -18.64
C VAL A 425 -14.06 23.71 -19.98
N PRO A 426 -14.24 22.85 -21.00
CA PRO A 426 -14.67 23.29 -22.31
C PRO A 426 -16.03 24.00 -22.30
N SER A 427 -16.30 24.80 -23.33
CA SER A 427 -17.62 25.36 -23.54
C SER A 427 -18.65 24.26 -23.69
N LYS A 428 -19.80 24.41 -22.99
CA LYS A 428 -20.82 23.36 -22.92
C LYS A 428 -21.74 23.40 -24.15
N SER A 429 -21.95 22.25 -24.76
CA SER A 429 -22.93 22.04 -25.83
C SER A 429 -24.38 21.99 -25.30
N MET A 430 -24.54 21.43 -24.07
CA MET A 430 -25.80 21.40 -23.31
C MET A 430 -25.57 21.88 -21.87
N SER A 431 -26.62 22.29 -21.16
CA SER A 431 -26.54 22.90 -19.83
C SER A 431 -25.76 22.06 -18.82
N ASP A 432 -25.92 20.72 -18.87
CA ASP A 432 -25.35 19.81 -17.89
C ASP A 432 -24.11 19.06 -18.39
N SER A 433 -23.76 19.23 -19.65
CA SER A 433 -22.58 18.62 -20.27
C SER A 433 -21.30 18.95 -19.48
N GLY A 434 -20.52 17.95 -19.11
CA GLY A 434 -19.28 18.08 -18.35
C GLY A 434 -19.45 18.45 -16.89
N ASN A 435 -20.69 18.50 -16.34
CA ASN A 435 -20.93 18.77 -14.92
C ASN A 435 -20.50 17.60 -14.02
N LEU A 436 -20.21 17.92 -12.78
CA LEU A 436 -19.99 16.94 -11.71
C LEU A 436 -21.35 16.59 -11.08
N VAL A 437 -21.60 15.30 -10.92
CA VAL A 437 -22.71 14.81 -10.11
C VAL A 437 -22.16 14.16 -8.86
N VAL A 438 -22.74 14.47 -7.71
CA VAL A 438 -22.49 13.78 -6.43
C VAL A 438 -23.78 13.13 -5.96
N SER A 439 -23.70 11.87 -5.50
CA SER A 439 -24.87 11.02 -5.24
C SER A 439 -24.76 10.27 -3.93
N LEU A 440 -25.91 9.95 -3.33
CA LEU A 440 -26.04 9.02 -2.21
C LEU A 440 -26.13 7.55 -2.68
N GLY A 441 -26.51 7.32 -3.93
CA GLY A 441 -26.69 5.99 -4.56
C GLY A 441 -25.56 5.63 -5.52
N GLU A 442 -25.70 4.45 -6.13
CA GLU A 442 -24.75 3.92 -7.14
C GLU A 442 -25.15 4.25 -8.58
N ASP A 443 -26.47 4.28 -8.88
CA ASP A 443 -27.01 4.34 -10.25
C ASP A 443 -27.65 5.67 -10.56
N GLU A 444 -27.52 6.07 -11.84
CA GLU A 444 -28.27 7.18 -12.44
C GLU A 444 -29.79 6.91 -12.48
N ASP A 445 -30.20 5.62 -12.46
CA ASP A 445 -31.54 5.14 -12.77
C ASP A 445 -32.45 4.85 -11.56
N SER A 446 -32.11 5.31 -10.33
CA SER A 446 -33.07 5.12 -9.23
C SER A 446 -34.32 5.99 -9.45
N ALA A 447 -35.34 5.36 -10.04
CA ALA A 447 -36.61 5.96 -10.44
C ALA A 447 -37.49 6.49 -9.28
N ASP A 448 -36.99 6.54 -8.04
CA ASP A 448 -37.73 7.13 -6.93
C ASP A 448 -37.47 8.64 -6.84
N THR A 449 -38.27 9.40 -7.58
CA THR A 449 -38.24 10.87 -7.69
C THR A 449 -38.59 11.61 -6.39
N ARG A 450 -38.83 10.88 -5.28
CA ARG A 450 -39.28 11.48 -4.01
C ARG A 450 -38.15 11.92 -3.08
N ILE A 451 -36.89 11.53 -3.37
CA ILE A 451 -35.73 11.94 -2.59
C ILE A 451 -34.71 12.53 -3.57
N ASN A 452 -34.25 13.76 -3.34
CA ASN A 452 -33.11 14.32 -4.08
C ASN A 452 -31.83 13.56 -3.72
N LEU A 453 -31.56 12.44 -4.40
CA LEU A 453 -30.43 11.57 -4.17
C LEU A 453 -29.13 12.13 -4.76
N ASN A 454 -29.27 13.01 -5.75
CA ASN A 454 -28.17 13.54 -6.56
C ASN A 454 -28.13 15.06 -6.48
N LYS A 455 -26.91 15.61 -6.55
CA LYS A 455 -26.68 17.05 -6.73
C LYS A 455 -25.77 17.25 -7.93
N THR A 456 -26.32 17.82 -9.01
CA THR A 456 -25.55 18.25 -10.16
C THR A 456 -24.90 19.60 -9.86
N ILE A 457 -23.59 19.69 -10.09
CA ILE A 457 -22.78 20.87 -9.82
C ILE A 457 -22.32 21.43 -11.16
N ASN A 458 -22.81 22.62 -11.49
CA ASN A 458 -22.35 23.33 -12.68
C ASN A 458 -20.92 23.82 -12.47
N VAL A 459 -19.97 23.17 -13.13
CA VAL A 459 -18.55 23.49 -12.99
C VAL A 459 -18.05 24.32 -14.17
N VAL A 460 -17.14 25.24 -13.87
CA VAL A 460 -16.42 26.07 -14.85
C VAL A 460 -14.94 26.11 -14.47
N THR A 461 -14.11 26.54 -15.41
CA THR A 461 -12.65 26.74 -15.16
C THR A 461 -12.43 27.67 -13.97
N GLY A 462 -11.59 27.25 -13.02
CA GLY A 462 -11.31 27.95 -11.78
C GLY A 462 -12.12 27.50 -10.59
N ASN A 463 -13.11 26.64 -10.76
CA ASN A 463 -13.86 26.10 -9.63
C ASN A 463 -13.06 25.05 -8.86
N LEU A 464 -13.20 25.08 -7.54
CA LEU A 464 -12.91 24.01 -6.60
C LEU A 464 -14.24 23.49 -6.08
N VAL A 465 -14.42 22.17 -6.10
CA VAL A 465 -15.55 21.51 -5.41
C VAL A 465 -14.98 20.59 -4.35
N LEU A 466 -15.45 20.74 -3.10
CA LEU A 466 -15.12 19.89 -1.95
C LEU A 466 -16.36 19.14 -1.49
N PHE A 467 -16.22 17.84 -1.20
CA PHE A 467 -17.34 17.01 -0.73
C PHE A 467 -16.84 15.81 0.10
N PRO A 468 -17.67 15.29 1.03
CA PRO A 468 -17.34 14.08 1.79
C PRO A 468 -17.03 12.92 0.87
N ALA A 469 -15.92 12.22 1.11
CA ALA A 469 -15.45 11.11 0.26
C ALA A 469 -16.42 9.90 0.22
N SER A 470 -17.41 9.87 1.12
CA SER A 470 -18.51 8.88 1.12
C SER A 470 -19.53 9.06 -0.01
N LEU A 471 -19.54 10.21 -0.70
CA LEU A 471 -20.43 10.46 -1.83
C LEU A 471 -19.90 9.77 -3.09
N THR A 472 -20.77 9.00 -3.74
CA THR A 472 -20.54 8.56 -5.11
C THR A 472 -20.49 9.80 -6.01
N HIS A 473 -19.57 9.84 -6.95
CA HIS A 473 -19.49 10.96 -7.88
C HIS A 473 -19.05 10.50 -9.27
N TYR A 474 -19.51 11.27 -10.26
CA TYR A 474 -19.24 10.99 -11.67
C TYR A 474 -19.33 12.28 -12.51
N THR A 475 -18.89 12.21 -13.76
CA THR A 475 -18.96 13.35 -14.70
C THR A 475 -19.94 13.03 -15.81
N ILE A 476 -20.86 13.96 -16.10
CA ILE A 476 -21.74 13.86 -17.27
C ILE A 476 -20.87 13.97 -18.54
N PRO A 477 -21.04 13.09 -19.53
CA PRO A 477 -20.28 13.16 -20.78
C PRO A 477 -20.41 14.53 -21.46
N PHE A 478 -19.36 14.94 -22.17
CA PHE A 478 -19.32 16.22 -22.87
C PHE A 478 -18.79 16.07 -24.29
N GLU A 479 -19.16 16.98 -25.16
CA GLU A 479 -18.65 17.08 -26.53
C GLU A 479 -17.90 18.42 -26.69
N SER A 480 -16.64 18.35 -27.09
CA SER A 480 -15.79 19.52 -27.33
C SER A 480 -14.52 19.15 -28.10
N GLU A 481 -13.94 20.12 -28.82
CA GLU A 481 -12.59 19.99 -29.39
C GLU A 481 -11.49 20.18 -28.35
N GLU A 482 -11.81 20.80 -27.20
CA GLU A 482 -10.85 21.06 -26.11
C GLU A 482 -10.90 19.93 -25.05
N ASP A 483 -9.73 19.59 -24.54
CA ASP A 483 -9.61 18.64 -23.43
C ASP A 483 -10.14 19.23 -22.12
N ARG A 484 -10.92 18.45 -21.38
CA ARG A 484 -11.30 18.76 -20.01
C ARG A 484 -10.19 18.32 -19.07
N ILE A 485 -9.66 19.26 -18.26
CA ILE A 485 -8.55 18.99 -17.34
C ILE A 485 -9.00 19.28 -15.92
N VAL A 486 -8.82 18.29 -15.04
CA VAL A 486 -9.18 18.35 -13.62
C VAL A 486 -8.02 17.88 -12.77
N LEU A 487 -7.69 18.63 -11.73
CA LEU A 487 -6.85 18.17 -10.63
C LEU A 487 -7.78 17.63 -9.54
N ALA A 488 -7.85 16.32 -9.43
CA ALA A 488 -8.57 15.64 -8.36
C ALA A 488 -7.62 15.35 -7.19
N PHE A 489 -8.14 15.37 -5.96
CA PHE A 489 -7.37 15.03 -4.77
C PHE A 489 -8.23 14.52 -3.62
N ASP A 490 -7.59 13.79 -2.72
CA ASP A 490 -8.14 13.34 -1.46
C ASP A 490 -7.35 13.84 -0.26
N VAL A 491 -8.07 14.08 0.82
CA VAL A 491 -7.55 14.21 2.17
C VAL A 491 -7.53 12.81 2.78
N ILE A 492 -6.36 12.26 3.01
CA ILE A 492 -6.18 10.91 3.58
C ILE A 492 -5.66 11.04 5.00
N ALA A 493 -6.39 10.50 5.99
CA ALA A 493 -5.94 10.44 7.38
C ALA A 493 -4.63 9.64 7.50
N LYS A 494 -3.71 10.13 8.34
CA LYS A 494 -2.48 9.40 8.69
C LYS A 494 -2.71 8.45 9.85
#